data_b7d7e80c22cc494ba304115f838b9fcb
#
_entry.id   b7d7e80c22cc494ba304115f838b9fcb
#
_cell.length_a   1.000
_cell.length_b   1.000
_cell.length_c   1.000
_cell.angle_alpha   90.00
_cell.angle_beta   90.00
_cell.angle_gamma   90.00
#
_symmetry.space_group_name_H-M   'P 1'
#
loop_
_entity.id
_entity.type
_entity.pdbx_description
1 polymer ?
#
loop_
_entity_poly.entity_id
_entity_poly.type
_entity_poly.pdbx_seq_one_letter_code
_entity_poly.pdbx_strand_id
1 'polypeptide(L)'
;MSFFENTRKPEGFGGKIMVAMMNVGHSAVARWGLQFLELAPDARVLDCGCGGGANMKRLLKKCPQGIVKGIDYSPVSVEKSKKVNKATIVEGRCAVLQGSVADMVFADGWFDAVTAFETVYFWPDLPRCFREVYRVLKPGGTLLICN
;
A
#
# COMPACT_ATOMS: atom_id res chain seq x y z
N MET A 1 -18.44 -15.51 4.83
CA MET A 1 -16.98 -15.43 4.84
C MET A 1 -16.46 -15.57 6.26
N SER A 2 -15.46 -16.40 6.47
CA SER A 2 -14.85 -16.62 7.78
C SER A 2 -13.95 -15.44 8.18
N PHE A 3 -13.57 -15.38 9.46
CA PHE A 3 -12.64 -14.37 9.97
C PHE A 3 -11.29 -14.42 9.24
N PHE A 4 -10.77 -15.62 8.94
CA PHE A 4 -9.50 -15.78 8.23
C PHE A 4 -9.57 -15.29 6.78
N GLU A 5 -10.68 -15.53 6.10
CA GLU A 5 -10.88 -15.05 4.74
C GLU A 5 -10.91 -13.53 4.70
N ASN A 6 -11.55 -12.88 5.68
CA ASN A 6 -11.54 -11.42 5.81
C ASN A 6 -10.15 -10.85 6.09
N THR A 7 -9.24 -11.63 6.71
CA THR A 7 -7.86 -11.21 6.91
C THR A 7 -7.11 -11.08 5.58
N ARG A 8 -7.38 -11.99 4.64
CA ARG A 8 -6.76 -11.97 3.29
C ARG A 8 -7.44 -10.99 2.34
N LYS A 9 -8.76 -10.97 2.33
CA LYS A 9 -9.58 -10.14 1.45
C LYS A 9 -10.80 -9.65 2.22
N PRO A 10 -10.68 -8.56 3.00
CA PRO A 10 -11.80 -8.05 3.79
C PRO A 10 -12.99 -7.65 2.92
N GLU A 11 -14.18 -8.12 3.29
CA GLU A 11 -15.43 -7.86 2.57
C GLU A 11 -16.59 -7.65 3.55
N GLY A 12 -17.57 -6.82 3.16
CA GLY A 12 -18.77 -6.57 3.93
C GLY A 12 -18.53 -5.80 5.24
N PHE A 13 -19.51 -5.86 6.15
CA PHE A 13 -19.44 -5.17 7.45
C PHE A 13 -18.34 -5.73 8.35
N GLY A 14 -18.22 -7.06 8.43
CA GLY A 14 -17.15 -7.72 9.16
C GLY A 14 -15.78 -7.36 8.60
N GLY A 15 -15.65 -7.22 7.28
CA GLY A 15 -14.44 -6.79 6.61
C GLY A 15 -14.06 -5.35 6.95
N LYS A 16 -15.04 -4.44 7.08
CA LYS A 16 -14.78 -3.05 7.49
C LYS A 16 -14.22 -2.96 8.91
N ILE A 17 -14.74 -3.76 9.83
CA ILE A 17 -14.22 -3.85 11.21
C ILE A 17 -12.79 -4.41 11.17
N MET A 18 -12.55 -5.46 10.40
CA MET A 18 -11.23 -6.08 10.26
C MET A 18 -10.20 -5.08 9.76
N VAL A 19 -10.51 -4.31 8.72
CA VAL A 19 -9.62 -3.28 8.17
C VAL A 19 -9.30 -2.21 9.21
N ALA A 20 -10.29 -1.76 9.98
CA ALA A 20 -10.08 -0.78 11.05
C ALA A 20 -9.15 -1.32 12.14
N MET A 21 -9.34 -2.58 12.55
CA MET A 21 -8.49 -3.24 13.54
C MET A 21 -7.05 -3.40 13.03
N MET A 22 -6.88 -3.79 11.77
CA MET A 22 -5.55 -3.93 11.15
C MET A 22 -4.81 -2.58 11.13
N ASN A 23 -5.49 -1.50 10.78
CA ASN A 23 -4.90 -0.17 10.78
C ASN A 23 -4.39 0.24 12.17
N VAL A 24 -5.14 -0.07 13.22
CA VAL A 24 -4.75 0.21 14.61
C VAL A 24 -3.61 -0.70 15.05
N GLY A 25 -3.75 -2.03 14.84
CA GLY A 25 -2.79 -3.03 15.29
C GLY A 25 -1.41 -2.92 14.64
N HIS A 26 -1.35 -2.46 13.38
CA HIS A 26 -0.11 -2.40 12.60
C HIS A 26 0.56 -1.02 12.59
N SER A 27 -0.03 -0.02 13.24
CA SER A 27 0.48 1.35 13.16
C SER A 27 1.87 1.53 13.80
N ALA A 28 2.14 0.82 14.89
CA ALA A 28 3.45 0.87 15.57
C ALA A 28 4.56 0.27 14.69
N VAL A 29 4.28 -0.87 14.05
CA VAL A 29 5.22 -1.55 13.16
C VAL A 29 5.51 -0.68 11.93
N ALA A 30 4.49 -0.10 11.34
CA ALA A 30 4.64 0.78 10.18
C ALA A 30 5.46 2.03 10.52
N ARG A 31 5.18 2.68 11.63
CA ARG A 31 5.93 3.86 12.07
C ARG A 31 7.39 3.53 12.33
N TRP A 32 7.66 2.38 12.94
CA TRP A 32 9.03 1.91 13.14
C TRP A 32 9.73 1.66 11.80
N GLY A 33 9.10 0.91 10.89
CA GLY A 33 9.67 0.60 9.59
C GLY A 33 9.93 1.82 8.72
N LEU A 34 9.07 2.82 8.78
CA LEU A 34 9.21 4.05 7.99
C LEU A 34 10.45 4.88 8.37
N GLN A 35 11.03 4.67 9.57
CA GLN A 35 12.29 5.32 9.96
C GLN A 35 13.46 4.93 9.05
N PHE A 36 13.38 3.77 8.40
CA PHE A 36 14.44 3.26 7.53
C PHE A 36 14.25 3.66 6.06
N LEU A 37 13.15 4.33 5.74
CA LEU A 37 12.84 4.76 4.38
C LEU A 37 13.14 6.26 4.22
N GLU A 38 14.16 6.56 3.43
CA GLU A 38 14.46 7.93 3.03
C GLU A 38 13.77 8.23 1.70
N LEU A 39 12.99 9.30 1.66
CA LEU A 39 12.27 9.74 0.48
C LEU A 39 12.62 11.18 0.14
N ALA A 40 12.89 11.43 -1.14
CA ALA A 40 12.93 12.80 -1.65
C ALA A 40 11.56 13.46 -1.47
N PRO A 41 11.48 14.79 -1.29
CA PRO A 41 10.19 15.46 -1.10
C PRO A 41 9.19 15.25 -2.23
N ASP A 42 9.66 14.97 -3.44
CA ASP A 42 8.86 14.76 -4.65
C ASP A 42 8.82 13.27 -5.07
N ALA A 43 9.13 12.35 -4.17
CA ALA A 43 9.19 10.92 -4.48
C ALA A 43 7.85 10.38 -4.97
N ARG A 44 7.92 9.37 -5.84
CA ARG A 44 6.78 8.55 -6.25
C ARG A 44 6.85 7.20 -5.54
N VAL A 45 5.84 6.90 -4.75
CA VAL A 45 5.82 5.73 -3.87
C VAL A 45 4.59 4.87 -4.15
N LEU A 46 4.78 3.55 -4.15
CA LEU A 46 3.70 2.57 -4.24
C LEU A 46 3.61 1.81 -2.93
N ASP A 47 2.42 1.76 -2.33
CA ASP A 47 2.13 0.89 -1.19
C ASP A 47 1.35 -0.34 -1.66
N CYS A 48 2.01 -1.48 -1.64
CA CYS A 48 1.43 -2.77 -2.05
C CYS A 48 0.69 -3.40 -0.88
N GLY A 49 -0.60 -3.73 -1.07
CA GLY A 49 -1.45 -4.18 0.01
C GLY A 49 -1.76 -3.05 0.97
N CYS A 50 -2.25 -1.94 0.45
CA CYS A 50 -2.38 -0.69 1.19
C CYS A 50 -3.43 -0.73 2.32
N GLY A 51 -4.26 -1.77 2.39
CA GLY A 51 -5.24 -1.94 3.44
C GLY A 51 -6.17 -0.75 3.58
N GLY A 52 -6.36 -0.26 4.79
CA GLY A 52 -7.23 0.88 5.09
C GLY A 52 -6.63 2.24 4.76
N GLY A 53 -5.41 2.33 4.26
CA GLY A 53 -4.82 3.57 3.75
C GLY A 53 -4.05 4.41 4.78
N ALA A 54 -3.91 3.96 6.02
CA ALA A 54 -3.19 4.71 7.06
C ALA A 54 -1.70 4.87 6.73
N ASN A 55 -1.08 3.84 6.16
CA ASN A 55 0.33 3.90 5.77
C ASN A 55 0.55 4.80 4.56
N MET A 56 -0.38 4.83 3.63
CA MET A 56 -0.35 5.80 2.51
C MET A 56 -0.35 7.23 3.03
N LYS A 57 -1.17 7.52 4.04
CA LYS A 57 -1.21 8.83 4.67
C LYS A 57 0.13 9.21 5.30
N ARG A 58 0.80 8.25 5.95
CA ARG A 58 2.15 8.46 6.50
C ARG A 58 3.19 8.71 5.41
N LEU A 59 3.13 7.94 4.32
CA LEU A 59 4.02 8.13 3.17
C LEU A 59 3.83 9.51 2.53
N LEU A 60 2.60 9.97 2.37
CA LEU A 60 2.28 11.29 1.83
C LEU A 60 2.89 12.42 2.66
N LYS A 61 2.98 12.25 3.97
CA LYS A 61 3.64 13.22 4.85
C LYS A 61 5.16 13.22 4.68
N LYS A 62 5.75 12.07 4.35
CA LYS A 62 7.20 11.93 4.12
C LYS A 62 7.63 12.52 2.79
N CYS A 63 6.76 12.58 1.80
CA CYS A 63 7.04 13.18 0.51
C CYS A 63 5.96 14.24 0.16
N PRO A 64 6.03 15.42 0.80
CA PRO A 64 4.95 16.41 0.73
C PRO A 64 4.68 16.97 -0.67
N GLN A 65 5.61 16.82 -1.61
CA GLN A 65 5.47 17.21 -3.01
C GLN A 65 5.42 15.99 -3.93
N GLY A 66 5.34 14.79 -3.35
CA GLY A 66 5.36 13.54 -4.07
C GLY A 66 3.97 12.98 -4.36
N ILE A 67 3.97 11.78 -4.93
CA ILE A 67 2.77 11.03 -5.28
C ILE A 67 2.85 9.68 -4.60
N VAL A 68 1.76 9.27 -3.93
CA VAL A 68 1.63 7.95 -3.34
C VAL A 68 0.46 7.23 -4.01
N LYS A 69 0.73 6.06 -4.57
CA LYS A 69 -0.29 5.17 -5.08
C LYS A 69 -0.38 3.94 -4.20
N GLY A 70 -1.58 3.41 -4.05
CA GLY A 70 -1.83 2.18 -3.32
C GLY A 70 -2.56 1.17 -4.17
N ILE A 71 -2.26 -0.11 -3.93
CA ILE A 71 -2.97 -1.22 -4.56
C ILE A 71 -3.38 -2.21 -3.48
N ASP A 72 -4.61 -2.70 -3.55
CA ASP A 72 -5.12 -3.73 -2.67
C ASP A 72 -6.10 -4.62 -3.43
N TYR A 73 -6.07 -5.89 -3.10
CA TYR A 73 -6.96 -6.87 -3.71
C TYR A 73 -8.41 -6.72 -3.21
N SER A 74 -8.61 -6.21 -2.00
CA SER A 74 -9.91 -6.08 -1.36
C SER A 74 -10.62 -4.77 -1.75
N PRO A 75 -11.84 -4.82 -2.31
CA PRO A 75 -12.61 -3.61 -2.58
C PRO A 75 -12.96 -2.83 -1.31
N VAL A 76 -13.14 -3.51 -0.17
CA VAL A 76 -13.39 -2.84 1.12
C VAL A 76 -12.18 -2.02 1.55
N SER A 77 -10.99 -2.58 1.42
CA SER A 77 -9.73 -1.88 1.72
C SER A 77 -9.54 -0.66 0.80
N VAL A 78 -9.77 -0.82 -0.48
CA VAL A 78 -9.66 0.26 -1.46
C VAL A 78 -10.62 1.41 -1.12
N GLU A 79 -11.87 1.09 -0.81
CA GLU A 79 -12.86 2.11 -0.43
C GLU A 79 -12.43 2.86 0.84
N LYS A 80 -11.98 2.13 1.86
CA LYS A 80 -11.48 2.73 3.11
C LYS A 80 -10.28 3.62 2.87
N SER A 81 -9.30 3.16 2.09
CA SER A 81 -8.12 3.93 1.71
C SER A 81 -8.47 5.23 1.01
N LYS A 82 -9.44 5.19 0.10
CA LYS A 82 -9.92 6.39 -0.61
C LYS A 82 -10.55 7.41 0.34
N LYS A 83 -11.32 6.95 1.32
CA LYS A 83 -11.93 7.84 2.33
C LYS A 83 -10.87 8.50 3.19
N VAL A 84 -9.93 7.73 3.70
CA VAL A 84 -8.85 8.21 4.58
C VAL A 84 -7.97 9.23 3.87
N ASN A 85 -7.74 9.07 2.57
CA ASN A 85 -6.83 9.90 1.78
C ASN A 85 -7.56 10.84 0.81
N LYS A 86 -8.83 11.12 1.06
CA LYS A 86 -9.68 11.90 0.15
C LYS A 86 -9.05 13.25 -0.24
N ALA A 87 -8.51 13.98 0.72
CA ALA A 87 -7.93 15.31 0.47
C ALA A 87 -6.76 15.24 -0.52
N THR A 88 -5.83 14.30 -0.33
CA THR A 88 -4.68 14.13 -1.22
C THR A 88 -5.06 13.54 -2.57
N ILE A 89 -6.13 12.76 -2.65
CA ILE A 89 -6.69 12.30 -3.93
C ILE A 89 -7.22 13.50 -4.73
N VAL A 90 -7.95 14.40 -4.09
CA VAL A 90 -8.46 15.62 -4.73
C VAL A 90 -7.31 16.52 -5.21
N GLU A 91 -6.22 16.60 -4.45
CA GLU A 91 -5.00 17.32 -4.84
C GLU A 91 -4.24 16.67 -6.02
N GLY A 92 -4.58 15.45 -6.39
CA GLY A 92 -3.86 14.71 -7.43
C GLY A 92 -2.57 14.05 -6.97
N ARG A 93 -2.33 13.95 -5.66
CA ARG A 93 -1.12 13.34 -5.08
C ARG A 93 -1.30 11.91 -4.60
N CYS A 94 -2.51 11.39 -4.62
CA CYS A 94 -2.82 10.06 -4.15
C CYS A 94 -3.76 9.35 -5.11
N ALA A 95 -3.55 8.06 -5.32
CA ALA A 95 -4.48 7.20 -6.05
C ALA A 95 -4.52 5.83 -5.40
N VAL A 96 -5.70 5.23 -5.35
CA VAL A 96 -5.89 3.89 -4.79
C VAL A 96 -6.61 3.03 -5.83
N LEU A 97 -6.01 1.88 -6.15
CA LEU A 97 -6.56 0.96 -7.14
C LEU A 97 -6.81 -0.41 -6.53
N GLN A 98 -7.87 -1.06 -6.98
CA GLN A 98 -8.08 -2.47 -6.71
C GLN A 98 -7.29 -3.30 -7.71
N GLY A 99 -6.53 -4.27 -7.23
CA GLY A 99 -5.77 -5.14 -8.10
C GLY A 99 -4.81 -6.05 -7.34
N SER A 100 -4.10 -6.87 -8.10
CA SER A 100 -3.13 -7.83 -7.59
C SER A 100 -1.71 -7.32 -7.76
N VAL A 101 -0.86 -7.54 -6.76
CA VAL A 101 0.57 -7.26 -6.86
C VAL A 101 1.23 -8.14 -7.93
N ALA A 102 0.63 -9.29 -8.25
CA ALA A 102 1.14 -10.18 -9.29
C ALA A 102 0.96 -9.66 -10.72
N ASP A 103 0.12 -8.64 -10.91
CA ASP A 103 -0.21 -8.11 -12.24
C ASP A 103 -0.64 -6.65 -12.10
N MET A 104 0.32 -5.75 -12.03
CA MET A 104 0.08 -4.33 -11.79
C MET A 104 0.01 -3.53 -13.08
N VAL A 105 -0.91 -2.57 -13.12
CA VAL A 105 -1.14 -1.70 -14.30
C VAL A 105 -0.12 -0.56 -14.43
N PHE A 106 0.79 -0.43 -13.48
CA PHE A 106 1.75 0.68 -13.46
C PHE A 106 2.86 0.50 -14.50
N ALA A 107 3.40 1.62 -14.99
CA ALA A 107 4.49 1.62 -15.95
C ALA A 107 5.82 1.13 -15.33
N ASP A 108 6.69 0.60 -16.18
CA ASP A 108 8.05 0.20 -15.79
C ASP A 108 8.81 1.40 -15.21
N GLY A 109 9.56 1.16 -14.14
CA GLY A 109 10.46 2.16 -13.57
C GLY A 109 9.81 3.47 -13.14
N TRP A 110 8.54 3.42 -12.71
CA TRP A 110 7.81 4.64 -12.35
C TRP A 110 8.01 5.08 -10.91
N PHE A 111 8.27 4.14 -10.00
CA PHE A 111 8.35 4.43 -8.57
C PHE A 111 9.77 4.53 -8.06
N ASP A 112 10.02 5.50 -7.18
CA ASP A 112 11.26 5.64 -6.42
C ASP A 112 11.33 4.61 -5.29
N ALA A 113 10.19 4.28 -4.68
CA ALA A 113 10.10 3.31 -3.61
C ALA A 113 8.78 2.52 -3.69
N VAL A 114 8.85 1.29 -3.22
CA VAL A 114 7.69 0.42 -3.00
C VAL A 114 7.71 -0.03 -1.54
N THR A 115 6.57 0.01 -0.89
CA THR A 115 6.41 -0.46 0.49
C THR A 115 5.41 -1.61 0.57
N ALA A 116 5.64 -2.50 1.54
CA ALA A 116 4.73 -3.59 1.86
C ALA A 116 4.73 -3.78 3.38
N PHE A 117 3.65 -3.35 4.04
CA PHE A 117 3.50 -3.44 5.49
C PHE A 117 2.59 -4.58 5.87
N GLU A 118 3.16 -5.63 6.47
CA GLU A 118 2.44 -6.82 6.95
C GLU A 118 1.46 -7.42 5.93
N THR A 119 1.91 -7.58 4.68
CA THR A 119 1.04 -8.01 3.57
C THR A 119 1.66 -9.07 2.67
N VAL A 120 2.99 -9.19 2.63
CA VAL A 120 3.69 -10.10 1.70
C VAL A 120 3.20 -11.54 1.83
N TYR A 121 2.91 -12.00 3.04
CA TYR A 121 2.43 -13.35 3.28
C TYR A 121 1.02 -13.64 2.73
N PHE A 122 0.29 -12.59 2.29
CA PHE A 122 -0.99 -12.74 1.60
C PHE A 122 -0.88 -12.68 0.07
N TRP A 123 0.30 -12.38 -0.47
CA TRP A 123 0.47 -12.24 -1.90
C TRP A 123 0.36 -13.59 -2.60
N PRO A 124 -0.34 -13.68 -3.76
CA PRO A 124 -0.30 -14.88 -4.58
C PRO A 124 1.02 -14.92 -5.34
N ASP A 125 1.52 -16.12 -5.66
CA ASP A 125 2.69 -16.28 -6.55
C ASP A 125 3.83 -15.29 -6.22
N LEU A 126 4.51 -15.49 -5.10
CA LEU A 126 5.56 -14.58 -4.64
C LEU A 126 6.61 -14.24 -5.70
N PRO A 127 7.16 -15.19 -6.46
CA PRO A 127 8.12 -14.85 -7.50
C PRO A 127 7.57 -13.86 -8.52
N ARG A 128 6.33 -14.02 -8.94
CA ARG A 128 5.67 -13.11 -9.88
C ARG A 128 5.45 -11.74 -9.26
N CYS A 129 5.01 -11.68 -8.00
CA CYS A 129 4.83 -10.42 -7.29
C CYS A 129 6.15 -9.64 -7.18
N PHE A 130 7.24 -10.31 -6.83
CA PHE A 130 8.55 -9.66 -6.75
C PHE A 130 9.08 -9.22 -8.10
N ARG A 131 8.80 -9.95 -9.17
CA ARG A 131 9.13 -9.49 -10.54
C ARG A 131 8.37 -8.23 -10.90
N GLU A 132 7.09 -8.14 -10.53
CA GLU A 132 6.28 -6.94 -10.76
C GLU A 132 6.77 -5.74 -9.94
N VAL A 133 7.15 -5.96 -8.68
CA VAL A 133 7.76 -4.90 -7.85
C VAL A 133 9.06 -4.41 -8.50
N TYR A 134 9.91 -5.34 -8.92
CA TYR A 134 11.17 -5.00 -9.62
C TYR A 134 10.90 -4.20 -10.89
N ARG A 135 9.90 -4.59 -11.66
CA ARG A 135 9.54 -3.92 -12.92
C ARG A 135 9.12 -2.47 -12.70
N VAL A 136 8.28 -2.19 -11.70
CA VAL A 136 7.73 -0.85 -11.46
C VAL A 136 8.70 0.06 -10.71
N LEU A 137 9.72 -0.47 -10.05
CA LEU A 137 10.76 0.32 -9.39
C LEU A 137 11.76 0.87 -10.41
N LYS A 138 12.14 2.12 -10.20
CA LYS A 138 13.29 2.71 -10.92
C LYS A 138 14.57 1.95 -10.60
N PRO A 139 15.55 1.90 -11.51
CA PRO A 139 16.90 1.45 -11.15
C PRO A 139 17.42 2.24 -9.94
N GLY A 140 17.92 1.52 -8.94
CA GLY A 140 18.34 2.13 -7.67
C GLY A 140 17.22 2.44 -6.69
N GLY A 141 15.96 2.13 -7.05
CA GLY A 141 14.82 2.29 -6.16
C GLY A 141 14.84 1.34 -4.97
N THR A 142 14.03 1.63 -3.97
CA THR A 142 14.00 0.89 -2.69
C THR A 142 12.71 0.13 -2.51
N LEU A 143 12.80 -1.13 -2.10
CA LEU A 143 11.67 -1.90 -1.58
C LEU A 143 11.81 -2.03 -0.07
N LEU A 144 10.83 -1.55 0.68
CA LEU A 144 10.73 -1.73 2.12
C LEU A 144 9.64 -2.76 2.43
N ILE A 145 10.04 -3.87 3.02
CA ILE A 145 9.11 -4.87 3.56
C ILE A 145 9.19 -4.80 5.07
N CYS A 146 8.04 -4.67 5.70
CA CYS A 146 7.92 -4.61 7.16
C CYS A 146 6.85 -5.61 7.61
N ASN A 147 7.29 -6.67 8.30
CA ASN A 147 6.42 -7.72 8.84
C ASN A 147 6.60 -7.86 10.35
#